data_64ec1d06a59ad2d0a772aa1609292b95
#
_entry.id   64ec1d06a59ad2d0a772aa1609292b95
#
_cell.length_a   1.000
_cell.length_b   1.000
_cell.length_c   1.000
_cell.angle_alpha   90.00
_cell.angle_beta   90.00
_cell.angle_gamma   90.00
#
_symmetry.space_group_name_H-M   'P 1'
#
loop_
_entity.id
_entity.type
_entity.pdbx_description
1 polymer ?
#
loop_
_entity_poly.entity_id
_entity_poly.type
_entity_poly.pdbx_seq_one_letter_code
_entity_poly.pdbx_strand_id
1 'polypeptide(L)'
;MPTPRKGPHLASSPAHERLMLANMATSLFEHGRIVTTLPKAKRLRPVAERLITFAKKGDLAHRRRVMRVIRNKSIVHKLFTEIAEQMQQREGGYTRIVKIAPSKGNNAPRAIIELVTEPVSAKESVVKEAEASAAVAADKAQVEEAEAKVQKDTAETAKTKTDKAVDEAEAKETEANADVAADKAEVKKTEAKDADKEAKKAAKAKKPAAKKAPAKKADKEEK
;
A
#
# COMPACT_ATOMS: atom_id res chain seq x y z
N MET A 1 31.85 -20.05 -16.38
CA MET A 1 32.49 -18.73 -16.21
C MET A 1 31.61 -17.85 -15.35
N PRO A 2 32.14 -17.09 -14.35
CA PRO A 2 31.33 -16.17 -13.60
C PRO A 2 30.79 -15.08 -14.52
N THR A 3 29.51 -14.76 -14.39
CA THR A 3 28.87 -13.73 -15.19
C THR A 3 29.52 -12.36 -14.88
N PRO A 4 30.02 -11.62 -15.88
CA PRO A 4 30.64 -10.33 -15.64
C PRO A 4 29.63 -9.37 -15.01
N ARG A 5 30.12 -8.53 -14.11
CA ARG A 5 29.30 -7.56 -13.40
C ARG A 5 28.69 -6.56 -14.38
N LYS A 6 27.37 -6.43 -14.35
CA LYS A 6 26.67 -5.44 -15.17
C LYS A 6 26.81 -4.04 -14.57
N GLY A 7 27.27 -3.09 -15.36
CA GLY A 7 27.36 -1.67 -15.02
C GLY A 7 28.77 -1.21 -14.59
N PRO A 8 28.93 0.11 -14.38
CA PRO A 8 30.22 0.71 -14.07
C PRO A 8 30.75 0.24 -12.71
N HIS A 9 32.05 0.12 -12.59
CA HIS A 9 32.72 -0.09 -11.30
C HIS A 9 32.59 1.18 -10.45
N LEU A 10 32.03 1.06 -9.26
CA LEU A 10 31.85 2.20 -8.35
C LEU A 10 33.00 2.36 -7.35
N ALA A 11 33.82 1.34 -7.21
CA ALA A 11 34.98 1.32 -6.31
C ALA A 11 36.07 0.39 -6.85
N SER A 12 37.29 0.50 -6.30
CA SER A 12 38.45 -0.27 -6.72
C SER A 12 38.32 -1.78 -6.50
N SER A 13 37.55 -2.20 -5.51
CA SER A 13 37.31 -3.61 -5.20
C SER A 13 35.87 -3.88 -4.78
N PRO A 14 35.39 -5.15 -4.89
CA PRO A 14 34.05 -5.52 -4.41
C PRO A 14 33.85 -5.31 -2.91
N ALA A 15 34.90 -5.46 -2.11
CA ALA A 15 34.84 -5.21 -0.67
C ALA A 15 34.65 -3.71 -0.38
N HIS A 16 35.42 -2.87 -1.06
CA HIS A 16 35.31 -1.41 -0.96
C HIS A 16 33.90 -0.92 -1.40
N GLU A 17 33.34 -1.47 -2.47
CA GLU A 17 32.00 -1.11 -2.89
C GLU A 17 30.93 -1.46 -1.85
N ARG A 18 31.01 -2.64 -1.23
CA ARG A 18 30.08 -3.03 -0.15
C ARG A 18 30.19 -2.05 1.03
N LEU A 19 31.41 -1.69 1.43
CA LEU A 19 31.64 -0.75 2.53
C LEU A 19 31.13 0.65 2.18
N MET A 20 31.40 1.14 0.96
CA MET A 20 30.91 2.43 0.48
C MET A 20 29.38 2.47 0.48
N LEU A 21 28.71 1.45 -0.04
CA LEU A 21 27.25 1.38 -0.04
C LEU A 21 26.68 1.28 1.38
N ALA A 22 27.35 0.56 2.28
CA ALA A 22 26.96 0.48 3.70
C ALA A 22 27.04 1.85 4.39
N ASN A 23 28.13 2.59 4.18
CA ASN A 23 28.29 3.94 4.74
C ASN A 23 27.26 4.92 4.16
N MET A 24 27.02 4.85 2.84
CA MET A 24 25.98 5.68 2.22
C MET A 24 24.56 5.33 2.72
N ALA A 25 24.27 4.06 2.97
CA ALA A 25 23.00 3.65 3.57
C ALA A 25 22.86 4.18 5.01
N THR A 26 23.94 4.13 5.78
CA THR A 26 24.01 4.69 7.13
C THR A 26 23.68 6.19 7.12
N SER A 27 24.36 6.96 6.25
CA SER A 27 24.11 8.40 6.09
C SER A 27 22.68 8.70 5.58
N LEU A 28 22.13 7.84 4.71
CA LEU A 28 20.77 8.01 4.23
C LEU A 28 19.74 7.86 5.37
N PHE A 29 19.91 6.87 6.24
CA PHE A 29 18.99 6.67 7.38
C PHE A 29 19.19 7.71 8.49
N GLU A 30 20.38 8.27 8.62
CA GLU A 30 20.69 9.34 9.57
C GLU A 30 20.02 10.66 9.16
N HIS A 31 20.20 11.07 7.92
CA HIS A 31 19.79 12.38 7.41
C HIS A 31 18.49 12.37 6.60
N GLY A 32 17.94 11.21 6.27
CA GLY A 32 16.76 11.07 5.43
C GLY A 32 16.97 11.30 3.93
N ARG A 33 17.99 12.12 3.56
CA ARG A 33 18.38 12.40 2.16
C ARG A 33 19.87 12.64 2.04
N ILE A 34 20.46 12.21 0.93
CA ILE A 34 21.88 12.44 0.62
C ILE A 34 22.06 12.82 -0.85
N VAL A 35 23.08 13.63 -1.12
CA VAL A 35 23.49 13.98 -2.48
C VAL A 35 24.68 13.10 -2.89
N THR A 36 24.59 12.46 -4.05
CA THR A 36 25.64 11.60 -4.57
C THR A 36 25.63 11.55 -6.10
N THR A 37 26.54 10.78 -6.70
CA THR A 37 26.50 10.56 -8.15
C THR A 37 25.36 9.62 -8.53
N LEU A 38 24.75 9.84 -9.68
CA LEU A 38 23.62 9.05 -10.18
C LEU A 38 23.88 7.54 -10.21
N PRO A 39 25.07 7.02 -10.64
CA PRO A 39 25.36 5.59 -10.59
C PRO A 39 25.37 5.03 -9.16
N LYS A 40 25.93 5.78 -8.20
CA LYS A 40 25.97 5.38 -6.79
C LYS A 40 24.56 5.35 -6.19
N ALA A 41 23.73 6.37 -6.47
CA ALA A 41 22.33 6.39 -6.03
C ALA A 41 21.55 5.18 -6.55
N LYS A 42 21.68 4.86 -7.85
CA LYS A 42 21.03 3.68 -8.45
C LYS A 42 21.45 2.35 -7.82
N ARG A 43 22.72 2.22 -7.41
CA ARG A 43 23.24 1.01 -6.73
C ARG A 43 22.86 0.97 -5.26
N LEU A 44 22.74 2.12 -4.60
CA LEU A 44 22.33 2.21 -3.20
C LEU A 44 20.86 1.83 -3.02
N ARG A 45 19.99 2.19 -3.96
CA ARG A 45 18.54 1.96 -3.88
C ARG A 45 18.17 0.54 -3.46
N PRO A 46 18.58 -0.54 -4.17
CA PRO A 46 18.19 -1.90 -3.78
C PRO A 46 18.75 -2.32 -2.41
N VAL A 47 19.89 -1.78 -2.00
CA VAL A 47 20.47 -2.06 -0.68
C VAL A 47 19.62 -1.41 0.41
N ALA A 48 19.30 -0.12 0.27
CA ALA A 48 18.49 0.63 1.22
C ALA A 48 17.08 0.03 1.34
N GLU A 49 16.42 -0.25 0.22
CA GLU A 49 15.06 -0.84 0.21
C GLU A 49 15.02 -2.20 0.91
N ARG A 50 16.03 -3.05 0.70
CA ARG A 50 16.13 -4.34 1.40
C ARG A 50 16.30 -4.17 2.92
N LEU A 51 17.08 -3.18 3.36
CA LEU A 51 17.28 -2.89 4.79
C LEU A 51 15.99 -2.39 5.44
N ILE A 52 15.22 -1.55 4.75
CA ILE A 52 13.90 -1.09 5.22
C ILE A 52 12.92 -2.26 5.29
N THR A 53 12.89 -3.15 4.29
CA THR A 53 12.04 -4.35 4.33
C THR A 53 12.38 -5.25 5.53
N PHE A 54 13.67 -5.38 5.88
CA PHE A 54 14.06 -6.13 7.07
C PHE A 54 13.64 -5.42 8.37
N ALA A 55 13.71 -4.10 8.40
CA ALA A 55 13.27 -3.32 9.56
C ALA A 55 11.75 -3.43 9.79
N LYS A 56 10.95 -3.38 8.74
CA LYS A 56 9.48 -3.59 8.81
C LYS A 56 9.09 -4.94 9.40
N LYS A 57 9.86 -6.00 9.11
CA LYS A 57 9.60 -7.33 9.68
C LYS A 57 9.89 -7.41 11.18
N GLY A 58 10.79 -6.59 11.72
CA GLY A 58 11.05 -6.43 13.15
C GLY A 58 11.77 -7.58 13.85
N ASP A 59 11.90 -8.74 13.23
CA ASP A 59 12.46 -9.96 13.83
C ASP A 59 13.94 -9.82 14.25
N LEU A 60 14.34 -10.54 15.27
CA LEU A 60 15.74 -10.62 15.71
C LEU A 60 16.69 -11.09 14.58
N ALA A 61 16.24 -12.03 13.75
CA ALA A 61 17.01 -12.52 12.61
C ALA A 61 17.28 -11.41 11.59
N HIS A 62 16.27 -10.59 11.30
CA HIS A 62 16.39 -9.44 10.40
C HIS A 62 17.26 -8.34 10.99
N ARG A 63 17.14 -8.08 12.29
CA ARG A 63 18.00 -7.13 13.00
C ARG A 63 19.48 -7.52 12.92
N ARG A 64 19.81 -8.79 13.10
CA ARG A 64 21.17 -9.32 12.93
C ARG A 64 21.68 -9.15 11.48
N ARG A 65 20.82 -9.33 10.47
CA ARG A 65 21.18 -9.10 9.05
C ARG A 65 21.45 -7.63 8.76
N VAL A 66 20.65 -6.70 9.30
CA VAL A 66 20.88 -5.25 9.17
C VAL A 66 22.20 -4.85 9.84
N MET A 67 22.49 -5.36 11.04
CA MET A 67 23.73 -5.06 11.76
C MET A 67 25.01 -5.56 11.06
N ARG A 68 24.92 -6.54 10.17
CA ARG A 68 26.05 -6.93 9.30
C ARG A 68 26.40 -5.86 8.26
N VAL A 69 25.46 -5.00 7.90
CA VAL A 69 25.63 -3.93 6.92
C VAL A 69 25.87 -2.60 7.63
N ILE A 70 24.98 -2.22 8.54
CA ILE A 70 25.06 -0.97 9.30
C ILE A 70 25.69 -1.26 10.64
N ARG A 71 26.88 -0.73 10.87
CA ARG A 71 27.65 -0.93 12.12
C ARG A 71 27.21 0.00 13.25
N ASN A 72 26.64 1.15 12.92
CA ASN A 72 26.17 2.13 13.89
C ASN A 72 24.86 1.67 14.53
N LYS A 73 24.90 1.35 15.84
CA LYS A 73 23.75 0.83 16.60
C LYS A 73 22.62 1.85 16.75
N SER A 74 22.94 3.15 16.88
CA SER A 74 21.92 4.21 17.01
C SER A 74 21.10 4.34 15.74
N ILE A 75 21.72 4.24 14.56
CA ILE A 75 21.03 4.30 13.27
C ILE A 75 20.21 3.03 13.03
N VAL A 76 20.70 1.85 13.48
CA VAL A 76 19.90 0.63 13.46
C VAL A 76 18.67 0.80 14.35
N HIS A 77 18.80 1.39 15.53
CA HIS A 77 17.64 1.66 16.39
C HIS A 77 16.65 2.58 15.68
N LYS A 78 17.09 3.73 15.18
CA LYS A 78 16.26 4.66 14.39
C LYS A 78 15.55 3.99 13.21
N LEU A 79 16.26 3.08 12.51
CA LEU A 79 15.69 2.33 11.38
C LEU A 79 14.52 1.42 11.80
N PHE A 80 14.62 0.76 12.97
CA PHE A 80 13.59 -0.19 13.45
C PHE A 80 12.44 0.48 14.21
N THR A 81 12.64 1.67 14.77
CA THR A 81 11.59 2.43 15.47
C THR A 81 10.91 3.42 14.55
N GLU A 82 11.63 4.48 14.13
CA GLU A 82 11.05 5.61 13.41
C GLU A 82 10.77 5.28 11.94
N ILE A 83 11.80 4.80 11.21
CA ILE A 83 11.70 4.61 9.76
C ILE A 83 10.80 3.42 9.42
N ALA A 84 10.86 2.34 10.18
CA ALA A 84 10.02 1.17 9.96
C ALA A 84 8.53 1.49 10.12
N GLU A 85 8.19 2.27 11.13
CA GLU A 85 6.82 2.70 11.41
C GLU A 85 6.29 3.62 10.30
N GLN A 86 7.06 4.64 9.90
CA GLN A 86 6.70 5.54 8.79
C GLN A 86 6.47 4.81 7.46
N MET A 87 7.19 3.71 7.23
CA MET A 87 7.11 2.93 5.99
C MET A 87 6.15 1.73 6.08
N GLN A 88 5.45 1.53 7.19
CA GLN A 88 4.68 0.31 7.44
C GLN A 88 3.58 0.09 6.41
N GLN A 89 2.89 1.13 6.00
CA GLN A 89 1.79 1.07 5.04
C GLN A 89 2.26 0.92 3.58
N ARG A 90 3.54 1.17 3.29
CA ARG A 90 4.10 1.15 1.94
C ARG A 90 4.70 -0.22 1.65
N GLU A 91 4.28 -0.89 0.59
CA GLU A 91 4.75 -2.25 0.23
C GLU A 91 6.10 -2.26 -0.53
N GLY A 92 6.56 -1.11 -0.99
CA GLY A 92 7.84 -0.94 -1.69
C GLY A 92 8.07 0.48 -2.14
N GLY A 93 9.18 0.74 -2.85
CA GLY A 93 9.49 2.09 -3.34
C GLY A 93 9.77 3.09 -2.21
N TYR A 94 10.46 2.66 -1.18
CA TYR A 94 10.77 3.48 -0.01
C TYR A 94 11.74 4.64 -0.30
N THR A 95 12.41 4.60 -1.46
CA THR A 95 13.41 5.60 -1.83
C THR A 95 13.08 6.26 -3.15
N ARG A 96 13.31 7.57 -3.23
CA ARG A 96 13.17 8.39 -4.44
C ARG A 96 14.55 8.90 -4.88
N ILE A 97 14.82 8.90 -6.18
CA ILE A 97 16.03 9.45 -6.76
C ILE A 97 15.67 10.63 -7.65
N VAL A 98 16.12 11.81 -7.28
CA VAL A 98 15.90 13.06 -8.03
C VAL A 98 17.24 13.47 -8.67
N LYS A 99 17.24 13.66 -9.99
CA LYS A 99 18.42 14.16 -10.70
C LYS A 99 18.61 15.64 -10.42
N ILE A 100 19.85 16.04 -10.16
CA ILE A 100 20.23 17.46 -9.95
C ILE A 100 21.28 17.87 -10.97
N ALA A 101 21.59 19.17 -11.01
CA ALA A 101 22.62 19.70 -11.87
C ALA A 101 23.95 18.93 -11.72
N PRO A 102 24.68 18.68 -12.81
CA PRO A 102 25.94 17.97 -12.77
C PRO A 102 26.98 18.71 -11.93
N SER A 103 28.05 18.02 -11.57
CA SER A 103 29.13 18.59 -10.79
C SER A 103 29.92 19.61 -11.63
N LYS A 104 30.24 20.76 -11.01
CA LYS A 104 31.13 21.74 -11.64
C LYS A 104 32.49 21.11 -11.90
N GLY A 105 33.10 21.42 -13.03
CA GLY A 105 34.40 20.94 -13.47
C GLY A 105 34.36 19.65 -14.29
N ASN A 106 33.94 18.53 -13.71
CA ASN A 106 33.96 17.22 -14.38
C ASN A 106 32.60 16.78 -14.99
N ASN A 107 31.57 17.61 -14.90
CA ASN A 107 30.25 17.36 -15.44
C ASN A 107 29.62 16.00 -15.01
N ALA A 108 30.05 15.44 -13.86
CA ALA A 108 29.56 14.16 -13.38
C ALA A 108 28.07 14.24 -13.02
N PRO A 109 27.22 13.32 -13.49
CA PRO A 109 25.80 13.33 -13.18
C PRO A 109 25.56 13.10 -11.69
N ARG A 110 24.88 14.03 -11.01
CA ARG A 110 24.52 13.94 -9.59
C ARG A 110 23.05 13.65 -9.41
N ALA A 111 22.72 13.09 -8.27
CA ALA A 111 21.34 12.86 -7.84
C ALA A 111 21.22 12.97 -6.32
N ILE A 112 20.05 13.35 -5.88
CA ILE A 112 19.60 13.20 -4.49
C ILE A 112 18.92 11.84 -4.40
N ILE A 113 19.26 11.04 -3.39
CA ILE A 113 18.46 9.92 -2.94
C ILE A 113 17.86 10.27 -1.59
N GLU A 114 16.56 10.08 -1.46
CA GLU A 114 15.80 10.43 -0.26
C GLU A 114 14.81 9.32 0.13
N LEU A 115 14.44 9.27 1.39
CA LEU A 115 13.37 8.42 1.90
C LEU A 115 12.03 9.08 1.58
N VAL A 116 11.08 8.30 1.09
CA VAL A 116 9.72 8.77 0.78
C VAL A 116 8.88 8.70 2.05
N THR A 117 8.86 9.78 2.81
CA THR A 117 8.06 9.90 4.05
C THR A 117 6.62 10.32 3.81
N GLU A 118 6.27 10.66 2.56
CA GLU A 118 4.90 11.01 2.19
C GLU A 118 3.96 9.82 2.46
N PRO A 119 2.77 10.03 3.03
CA PRO A 119 1.80 8.96 3.19
C PRO A 119 1.46 8.33 1.83
N VAL A 120 1.14 7.05 1.82
CA VAL A 120 0.67 6.36 0.61
C VAL A 120 -0.53 7.14 0.10
N SER A 121 -0.54 7.42 -1.21
CA SER A 121 -1.44 8.41 -1.82
C SER A 121 -2.88 8.26 -1.33
N ALA A 122 -3.57 9.38 -1.11
CA ALA A 122 -4.94 9.44 -0.60
C ALA A 122 -5.94 8.54 -1.36
N LYS A 123 -5.61 8.14 -2.59
CA LYS A 123 -6.44 7.21 -3.39
C LYS A 123 -6.41 5.77 -2.87
N GLU A 124 -5.27 5.27 -2.39
CA GLU A 124 -5.17 3.92 -1.81
C GLU A 124 -5.69 3.89 -0.38
N SER A 125 -5.55 4.98 0.39
CA SER A 125 -6.15 5.10 1.72
C SER A 125 -7.68 5.18 1.63
N VAL A 126 -8.22 5.94 0.68
CA VAL A 126 -9.68 6.04 0.43
C VAL A 126 -10.24 4.70 -0.04
N VAL A 127 -9.53 3.93 -0.88
CA VAL A 127 -9.97 2.59 -1.30
C VAL A 127 -9.95 1.61 -0.11
N LYS A 128 -8.90 1.61 0.72
CA LYS A 128 -8.85 0.78 1.93
C LYS A 128 -9.89 1.17 2.96
N GLU A 129 -10.15 2.45 3.12
CA GLU A 129 -11.18 2.96 4.02
C GLU A 129 -12.59 2.63 3.51
N ALA A 130 -12.79 2.69 2.19
CA ALA A 130 -14.03 2.25 1.55
C ALA A 130 -14.22 0.73 1.67
N GLU A 131 -13.19 -0.09 1.49
CA GLU A 131 -13.23 -1.53 1.70
C GLU A 131 -13.49 -1.90 3.16
N ALA A 132 -12.85 -1.21 4.11
CA ALA A 132 -13.08 -1.41 5.54
C ALA A 132 -14.50 -1.00 5.95
N SER A 133 -15.02 0.11 5.44
CA SER A 133 -16.40 0.56 5.71
C SER A 133 -17.42 -0.37 5.09
N ALA A 134 -17.15 -0.93 3.90
CA ALA A 134 -18.01 -1.93 3.26
C ALA A 134 -18.03 -3.26 4.05
N ALA A 135 -16.91 -3.69 4.61
CA ALA A 135 -16.86 -4.88 5.46
C ALA A 135 -17.67 -4.69 6.75
N VAL A 136 -17.51 -3.55 7.42
CA VAL A 136 -18.30 -3.21 8.63
C VAL A 136 -19.79 -3.10 8.32
N ALA A 137 -20.15 -2.58 7.14
CA ALA A 137 -21.55 -2.52 6.72
C ALA A 137 -22.14 -3.92 6.44
N ALA A 138 -21.33 -4.82 5.86
CA ALA A 138 -21.72 -6.22 5.65
C ALA A 138 -21.92 -6.99 6.97
N ASP A 139 -21.02 -6.79 7.95
CA ASP A 139 -21.13 -7.40 9.27
C ASP A 139 -22.37 -6.89 10.02
N LYS A 140 -22.69 -5.60 9.94
CA LYS A 140 -23.91 -5.03 10.53
C LYS A 140 -25.17 -5.59 9.88
N ALA A 141 -25.17 -5.76 8.55
CA ALA A 141 -26.30 -6.36 7.85
C ALA A 141 -26.54 -7.83 8.27
N GLN A 142 -25.47 -8.59 8.53
CA GLN A 142 -25.58 -9.96 9.05
C GLN A 142 -26.14 -10.01 10.46
N VAL A 143 -25.76 -9.07 11.33
CA VAL A 143 -26.29 -8.96 12.69
C VAL A 143 -27.79 -8.58 12.65
N GLU A 144 -28.18 -7.62 11.83
CA GLU A 144 -29.61 -7.25 11.65
C GLU A 144 -30.47 -8.42 11.10
N GLU A 145 -29.88 -9.22 10.17
CA GLU A 145 -30.56 -10.45 9.69
C GLU A 145 -30.70 -11.52 10.79
N ALA A 146 -29.68 -11.67 11.63
CA ALA A 146 -29.74 -12.61 12.75
C ALA A 146 -30.76 -12.18 13.81
N GLU A 147 -30.80 -10.88 14.14
CA GLU A 147 -31.82 -10.32 15.06
C GLU A 147 -33.25 -10.45 14.51
N ALA A 148 -33.43 -10.22 13.21
CA ALA A 148 -34.73 -10.41 12.57
C ALA A 148 -35.21 -11.89 12.59
N LYS A 149 -34.25 -12.84 12.47
CA LYS A 149 -34.57 -14.28 12.62
C LYS A 149 -34.95 -14.64 14.04
N VAL A 150 -34.24 -14.15 15.03
CA VAL A 150 -34.56 -14.37 16.47
C VAL A 150 -35.91 -13.77 16.81
N GLN A 151 -36.28 -12.60 16.27
CA GLN A 151 -37.62 -12.02 16.47
C GLN A 151 -38.73 -12.85 15.80
N LYS A 152 -38.45 -13.45 14.63
CA LYS A 152 -39.40 -14.37 13.99
C LYS A 152 -39.59 -15.65 14.78
N ASP A 153 -38.50 -16.24 15.28
CA ASP A 153 -38.54 -17.47 16.10
C ASP A 153 -39.24 -17.22 17.45
N THR A 154 -39.03 -16.04 18.06
CA THR A 154 -39.75 -15.67 19.30
C THR A 154 -41.23 -15.40 19.05
N ALA A 155 -41.60 -14.84 17.89
CA ALA A 155 -43.01 -14.66 17.52
C ALA A 155 -43.73 -15.99 17.22
N GLU A 156 -42.98 -16.97 16.68
CA GLU A 156 -43.49 -18.32 16.40
C GLU A 156 -43.72 -19.15 17.70
N THR A 157 -42.81 -18.99 18.67
CA THR A 157 -42.93 -19.63 19.99
C THR A 157 -44.02 -19.03 20.86
N ALA A 158 -44.39 -17.75 20.68
CA ALA A 158 -45.52 -17.12 21.37
C ALA A 158 -46.86 -17.62 20.88
N LYS A 159 -46.96 -18.10 19.64
CA LYS A 159 -48.21 -18.65 19.04
C LYS A 159 -48.70 -19.95 19.68
N THR A 160 -47.92 -20.60 20.53
CA THR A 160 -48.26 -21.89 21.14
C THR A 160 -48.91 -21.82 22.53
N LYS A 161 -49.07 -20.61 23.11
CA LYS A 161 -49.74 -20.48 24.42
C LYS A 161 -50.79 -19.39 24.41
N THR A 162 -52.05 -19.82 24.30
CA THR A 162 -53.31 -19.24 24.81
C THR A 162 -53.40 -17.71 24.87
N ASP A 163 -53.80 -17.08 23.80
CA ASP A 163 -54.77 -15.97 23.69
C ASP A 163 -54.73 -15.43 22.24
N LYS A 164 -55.55 -16.07 21.41
CA LYS A 164 -55.57 -15.92 19.96
C LYS A 164 -55.94 -14.54 19.43
N ALA A 165 -56.35 -13.60 20.24
CA ALA A 165 -56.83 -12.30 19.74
C ALA A 165 -55.83 -11.15 19.97
N VAL A 166 -55.00 -11.22 21.03
CA VAL A 166 -54.02 -10.19 21.35
C VAL A 166 -52.69 -10.52 20.65
N ASP A 167 -52.34 -11.81 20.62
CA ASP A 167 -51.10 -12.27 20.01
C ASP A 167 -51.06 -12.11 18.47
N GLU A 168 -52.26 -12.19 17.81
CA GLU A 168 -52.36 -11.98 16.34
C GLU A 168 -52.08 -10.52 15.93
N ALA A 169 -52.40 -9.53 16.78
CA ALA A 169 -52.16 -8.14 16.53
C ALA A 169 -50.66 -7.80 16.76
N GLU A 170 -50.05 -8.31 17.85
CA GLU A 170 -48.64 -8.11 18.15
C GLU A 170 -47.73 -8.89 17.17
N ALA A 171 -48.15 -10.10 16.75
CA ALA A 171 -47.43 -10.88 15.75
C ALA A 171 -47.43 -10.20 14.38
N LYS A 172 -48.53 -9.53 13.98
CA LYS A 172 -48.58 -8.74 12.73
C LYS A 172 -47.73 -7.48 12.79
N GLU A 173 -47.63 -6.83 13.95
CA GLU A 173 -46.73 -5.69 14.14
C GLU A 173 -45.26 -6.11 14.13
N THR A 174 -44.92 -7.26 14.72
CA THR A 174 -43.56 -7.79 14.71
C THR A 174 -43.16 -8.33 13.33
N GLU A 175 -44.05 -8.94 12.56
CA GLU A 175 -43.84 -9.31 11.15
C GLU A 175 -43.64 -8.07 10.26
N ALA A 176 -44.46 -7.04 10.40
CA ALA A 176 -44.32 -5.80 9.66
C ALA A 176 -42.99 -5.08 9.97
N ASN A 177 -42.55 -5.10 11.23
CA ASN A 177 -41.26 -4.56 11.62
C ASN A 177 -40.07 -5.41 11.12
N ALA A 178 -40.21 -6.74 11.06
CA ALA A 178 -39.22 -7.64 10.50
C ALA A 178 -39.06 -7.47 8.98
N ASP A 179 -40.18 -7.28 8.26
CA ASP A 179 -40.15 -7.02 6.81
C ASP A 179 -39.54 -5.67 6.48
N VAL A 180 -39.83 -4.62 7.27
CA VAL A 180 -39.18 -3.32 7.15
C VAL A 180 -37.68 -3.39 7.46
N ALA A 181 -37.25 -4.25 8.41
CA ALA A 181 -35.85 -4.46 8.70
C ALA A 181 -35.14 -5.28 7.60
N ALA A 182 -35.80 -6.26 7.01
CA ALA A 182 -35.31 -7.05 5.88
C ALA A 182 -35.16 -6.18 4.62
N ASP A 183 -36.15 -5.33 4.31
CA ASP A 183 -36.10 -4.38 3.21
C ASP A 183 -34.98 -3.35 3.38
N LYS A 184 -34.75 -2.85 4.61
CA LYS A 184 -33.60 -1.98 4.92
C LYS A 184 -32.27 -2.69 4.75
N ALA A 185 -32.18 -3.98 5.06
CA ALA A 185 -30.95 -4.76 4.86
C ALA A 185 -30.68 -5.04 3.37
N GLU A 186 -31.76 -5.27 2.56
CA GLU A 186 -31.59 -5.40 1.10
C GLU A 186 -31.23 -4.08 0.41
N VAL A 187 -31.85 -2.97 0.82
CA VAL A 187 -31.47 -1.63 0.29
C VAL A 187 -30.02 -1.30 0.61
N LYS A 188 -29.53 -1.58 1.83
CA LYS A 188 -28.12 -1.40 2.18
C LYS A 188 -27.18 -2.33 1.41
N LYS A 189 -27.60 -3.57 1.08
CA LYS A 189 -26.84 -4.50 0.23
C LYS A 189 -26.79 -4.03 -1.23
N THR A 190 -27.82 -3.40 -1.75
CA THR A 190 -27.83 -2.83 -3.11
C THR A 190 -26.96 -1.58 -3.17
N GLU A 191 -27.04 -0.68 -2.18
CA GLU A 191 -26.19 0.50 -2.10
C GLU A 191 -24.69 0.13 -1.99
N ALA A 192 -24.34 -0.91 -1.20
CA ALA A 192 -22.98 -1.40 -1.13
C ALA A 192 -22.47 -2.00 -2.45
N LYS A 193 -23.36 -2.71 -3.22
CA LYS A 193 -23.03 -3.25 -4.54
C LYS A 193 -22.92 -2.16 -5.62
N ASP A 194 -23.69 -1.10 -5.50
CA ASP A 194 -23.64 0.02 -6.44
C ASP A 194 -22.41 0.90 -6.18
N ALA A 195 -22.02 1.10 -4.90
CA ALA A 195 -20.74 1.72 -4.54
C ALA A 195 -19.54 0.92 -5.06
N ASP A 196 -19.58 -0.40 -5.00
CA ASP A 196 -18.54 -1.29 -5.55
C ASP A 196 -18.49 -1.24 -7.08
N LYS A 197 -19.66 -1.10 -7.76
CA LYS A 197 -19.73 -0.91 -9.21
C LYS A 197 -19.23 0.46 -9.64
N GLU A 198 -19.54 1.51 -8.89
CA GLU A 198 -19.02 2.86 -9.17
C GLU A 198 -17.52 2.95 -8.94
N ALA A 199 -16.98 2.33 -7.86
CA ALA A 199 -15.55 2.24 -7.62
C ALA A 199 -14.82 1.47 -8.74
N LYS A 200 -15.39 0.35 -9.21
CA LYS A 200 -14.85 -0.41 -10.37
C LYS A 200 -14.99 0.32 -11.70
N LYS A 201 -16.04 1.11 -11.89
CA LYS A 201 -16.26 1.92 -13.10
C LYS A 201 -15.31 3.13 -13.15
N ALA A 202 -15.06 3.76 -12.00
CA ALA A 202 -14.09 4.83 -11.86
C ALA A 202 -12.63 4.36 -12.08
N ALA A 203 -12.31 3.14 -11.61
CA ALA A 203 -11.01 2.51 -11.86
C ALA A 203 -10.78 2.14 -13.33
N LYS A 204 -11.87 1.76 -14.05
CA LYS A 204 -11.80 1.38 -15.47
C LYS A 204 -11.76 2.59 -16.43
N ALA A 205 -12.31 3.73 -16.02
CA ALA A 205 -12.34 4.98 -16.80
C ALA A 205 -11.01 5.74 -16.83
N LYS A 206 -10.01 5.35 -16.02
CA LYS A 206 -8.71 6.03 -15.89
C LYS A 206 -7.53 5.30 -16.54
N LYS A 207 -7.75 4.32 -17.43
CA LYS A 207 -6.67 3.86 -18.32
C LYS A 207 -6.50 4.89 -19.45
N PRO A 208 -5.38 5.61 -19.53
CA PRO A 208 -5.14 6.48 -20.67
C PRO A 208 -4.95 5.64 -21.93
N ALA A 209 -5.74 5.94 -22.92
CA ALA A 209 -5.56 5.40 -24.26
C ALA A 209 -4.14 5.75 -24.74
N ALA A 210 -3.34 4.74 -25.00
CA ALA A 210 -2.05 4.88 -25.63
C ALA A 210 -2.26 5.52 -27.01
N LYS A 211 -1.86 6.79 -27.16
CA LYS A 211 -1.77 7.45 -28.46
C LYS A 211 -0.73 6.71 -29.29
N LYS A 212 -1.20 6.00 -30.31
CA LYS A 212 -0.38 5.55 -31.43
C LYS A 212 0.28 6.77 -32.09
N ALA A 213 1.58 6.82 -32.04
CA ALA A 213 2.34 7.75 -32.87
C ALA A 213 2.22 7.35 -34.32
N PRO A 214 2.00 8.30 -35.27
CA PRO A 214 2.00 7.98 -36.67
C PRO A 214 3.42 7.74 -37.17
N ALA A 215 3.56 6.65 -37.91
CA ALA A 215 4.78 6.33 -38.66
C ALA A 215 5.10 7.44 -39.66
N LYS A 216 6.25 8.09 -39.52
CA LYS A 216 6.81 8.93 -40.58
C LYS A 216 7.40 8.04 -41.65
N LYS A 217 6.82 8.13 -42.85
CA LYS A 217 7.41 7.65 -44.09
C LYS A 217 8.72 8.40 -44.35
N ALA A 218 9.74 7.64 -44.63
CA ALA A 218 10.95 8.14 -45.21
C ALA A 218 10.72 8.32 -46.69
N ASP A 219 10.77 9.54 -47.20
CA ASP A 219 10.99 9.82 -48.62
C ASP A 219 12.50 10.01 -48.82
N LYS A 220 13.01 9.17 -49.73
CA LYS A 220 14.26 9.35 -50.44
C LYS A 220 14.05 10.44 -51.48
N GLU A 221 14.89 11.43 -51.49
CA GLU A 221 15.28 12.08 -52.74
C GLU A 221 16.73 12.52 -52.72
N GLU A 222 17.38 12.09 -53.75
CA GLU A 222 18.68 12.41 -54.31
C GLU A 222 18.89 13.92 -54.49
N LYS A 223 20.01 14.45 -54.15
CA LYS A 223 21.01 15.08 -55.00
C LYS A 223 22.24 15.46 -54.20
#